data_a85fb4807c04e8e158661754fdebcb43
#
_entry.id   a85fb4807c04e8e158661754fdebcb43
#
_cell.length_a   1.000
_cell.length_b   1.000
_cell.length_c   1.000
_cell.angle_alpha   90.00
_cell.angle_beta   90.00
_cell.angle_gamma   90.00
#
_symmetry.space_group_name_H-M   'P 1'
#
loop_
_entity.id
_entity.type
_entity.pdbx_description
1 polymer ?
#
loop_
_entity_poly.entity_id
_entity_poly.type
_entity_poly.pdbx_seq_one_letter_code
_entity_poly.pdbx_strand_id
1 'polypeptide(L)' 'MANEPLKIKKRGEDGTRIITVRIREETLGELDRIANESNYSRNELINLILAHGVKNIEIE' A
#
# COMPACT_ATOMS: atom_id res chain seq x y z
N MET A 1 32.01 -23.58 6.71
CA MET A 1 30.97 -22.59 6.96
C MET A 1 29.67 -22.99 6.31
N ALA A 2 28.63 -23.02 7.09
CA ALA A 2 27.33 -23.31 6.54
C ALA A 2 26.81 -22.06 5.79
N ASN A 3 26.56 -22.23 4.53
CA ASN A 3 25.91 -21.18 3.75
C ASN A 3 24.41 -21.35 3.86
N GLU A 4 23.75 -20.36 4.42
CA GLU A 4 22.31 -20.40 4.47
C GLU A 4 21.76 -20.16 3.06
N PRO A 5 20.78 -20.96 2.61
CA PRO A 5 20.18 -20.72 1.32
C PRO A 5 19.43 -19.41 1.31
N LEU A 6 19.46 -18.74 0.20
CA LEU A 6 18.65 -17.52 0.01
C LEU A 6 17.19 -17.93 -0.02
N LYS A 7 16.43 -17.42 0.93
CA LYS A 7 14.99 -17.68 0.99
C LYS A 7 14.26 -16.57 0.29
N ILE A 8 13.59 -16.91 -0.79
CA ILE A 8 12.80 -15.95 -1.55
C ILE A 8 11.33 -16.27 -1.32
N LYS A 9 10.60 -15.30 -0.81
CA LYS A 9 9.15 -15.44 -0.67
C LYS A 9 8.51 -15.31 -2.04
N LYS A 10 7.58 -16.18 -2.33
CA LYS A 10 6.79 -16.04 -3.54
C LYS A 10 5.91 -14.81 -3.45
N ARG A 11 5.67 -14.18 -4.59
CA ARG A 11 4.77 -13.04 -4.65
C ARG A 11 3.39 -13.44 -4.16
N GLY A 12 2.82 -12.62 -3.29
CA GLY A 12 1.50 -12.83 -2.76
C GLY A 12 1.43 -13.70 -1.50
N GLU A 13 2.54 -14.37 -1.13
CA GLU A 13 2.57 -15.17 0.11
C GLU A 13 2.74 -14.33 1.36
N ASP A 14 3.05 -13.05 1.21
CA ASP A 14 3.17 -12.09 2.30
C ASP A 14 1.81 -11.50 2.73
N GLY A 15 0.74 -11.99 2.16
CA GLY A 15 -0.60 -11.48 2.44
C GLY A 15 -1.00 -10.28 1.62
N THR A 16 -0.21 -9.91 0.61
CA THR A 16 -0.54 -8.79 -0.27
C THR A 16 -0.84 -9.27 -1.69
N ARG A 17 -1.57 -8.46 -2.42
CA ARG A 17 -1.87 -8.70 -3.83
C ARG A 17 -1.70 -7.42 -4.61
N ILE A 18 -1.29 -7.56 -5.87
CA ILE A 18 -1.18 -6.42 -6.77
C ILE A 18 -2.50 -6.24 -7.49
N ILE A 19 -3.08 -5.06 -7.37
CA ILE A 19 -4.30 -4.69 -8.08
C ILE A 19 -4.06 -3.39 -8.83
N THR A 20 -4.88 -3.11 -9.83
CA THR A 20 -4.83 -1.86 -10.57
C THR A 20 -6.08 -1.06 -10.27
N VAL A 21 -5.89 0.18 -9.87
CA VAL A 21 -6.98 1.09 -9.54
C VAL A 21 -6.82 2.38 -10.32
N ARG A 22 -7.91 2.87 -10.87
CA ARG A 22 -7.94 4.16 -11.55
C ARG A 22 -8.25 5.23 -10.52
N ILE A 23 -7.34 6.19 -10.33
CA ILE A 23 -7.46 7.26 -9.35
C ILE A 23 -7.51 8.60 -10.06
N ARG A 24 -8.36 9.52 -9.58
CA ARG A 24 -8.41 10.87 -10.12
C ARG A 24 -7.08 11.59 -9.90
N GLU A 25 -6.69 12.41 -10.87
CA GLU A 25 -5.43 13.14 -10.79
C GLU A 25 -5.33 14.03 -9.56
N GLU A 26 -6.43 14.68 -9.19
CA GLU A 26 -6.49 15.54 -8.00
C GLU A 26 -6.19 14.73 -6.73
N THR A 27 -6.81 13.57 -6.62
CA THR A 27 -6.61 12.68 -5.46
C THR A 27 -5.18 12.16 -5.42
N LEU A 28 -4.65 11.80 -6.57
CA LEU A 28 -3.28 11.32 -6.67
C LEU A 28 -2.28 12.40 -6.23
N GLY A 29 -2.50 13.65 -6.64
CA GLY A 29 -1.67 14.76 -6.23
C GLY A 29 -1.67 14.98 -4.72
N GLU A 30 -2.84 14.86 -4.10
CA GLU A 30 -2.95 14.98 -2.65
C GLU A 30 -2.26 13.83 -1.93
N LEU A 31 -2.38 12.61 -2.46
CA LEU A 31 -1.68 11.46 -1.91
C LEU A 31 -0.17 11.66 -1.94
N ASP A 32 0.35 12.16 -3.06
CA ASP A 32 1.78 12.43 -3.19
C ASP A 32 2.25 13.49 -2.20
N ARG A 33 1.46 14.54 -2.02
CA ARG A 33 1.77 15.59 -1.05
C ARG A 33 1.84 15.04 0.37
N ILE A 34 0.82 14.29 0.77
CA ILE A 34 0.77 13.69 2.12
C ILE A 34 1.90 12.70 2.32
N ALA A 35 2.20 11.89 1.32
CA ALA A 35 3.29 10.93 1.38
C ALA A 35 4.62 11.64 1.62
N ASN A 36 4.87 12.73 0.89
CA ASN A 36 6.10 13.51 1.06
C ASN A 36 6.18 14.14 2.45
N GLU A 37 5.09 14.69 2.95
CA GLU A 37 5.07 15.33 4.27
C GLU A 37 5.23 14.34 5.41
N SER A 38 4.76 13.12 5.23
CA SER A 38 4.78 12.10 6.28
C SER A 38 5.95 11.12 6.18
N ASN A 39 6.78 11.25 5.16
CA ASN A 39 7.88 10.34 4.87
C ASN A 39 7.46 8.90 4.60
N TYR A 40 6.24 8.70 4.16
CA TYR A 40 5.76 7.42 3.67
C TYR A 40 5.90 7.35 2.16
N SER A 41 6.03 6.13 1.64
CA SER A 41 5.84 5.94 0.20
C SER A 41 4.36 6.08 -0.12
N ARG A 42 4.05 6.42 -1.37
CA ARG A 42 2.66 6.51 -1.81
C ARG A 42 1.93 5.18 -1.60
N ASN A 43 2.59 4.08 -1.90
CA ASN A 43 2.01 2.74 -1.73
C ASN A 43 1.67 2.45 -0.27
N GLU A 44 2.59 2.76 0.65
CA GLU A 44 2.35 2.58 2.08
C GLU A 44 1.20 3.44 2.57
N LEU A 45 1.15 4.70 2.13
CA LEU A 45 0.09 5.62 2.49
C LEU A 45 -1.27 5.13 2.00
N ILE A 46 -1.34 4.66 0.76
CA ILE A 46 -2.57 4.13 0.19
C ILE A 46 -3.08 2.96 1.02
N ASN A 47 -2.19 2.04 1.40
CA ASN A 47 -2.56 0.91 2.24
C ASN A 47 -3.11 1.34 3.61
N LEU A 48 -2.50 2.34 4.22
CA LEU A 48 -2.98 2.88 5.50
C LEU A 48 -4.37 3.48 5.36
N ILE A 49 -4.57 4.29 4.33
CA ILE A 49 -5.85 4.95 4.10
C ILE A 49 -6.94 3.93 3.81
N LEU A 50 -6.66 2.95 2.96
CA LEU A 50 -7.64 1.92 2.61
C LEU A 50 -8.01 1.08 3.83
N ALA A 51 -7.03 0.68 4.63
CA ALA A 51 -7.30 -0.08 5.84
C ALA A 51 -8.19 0.70 6.81
N HIS A 52 -7.92 1.98 6.96
CA HIS A 52 -8.74 2.85 7.81
C HIS A 52 -10.14 3.05 7.23
N GLY A 53 -10.21 3.33 5.93
CA GLY A 53 -11.48 3.59 5.25
C GLY A 53 -12.41 2.40 5.28
N VAL A 54 -11.88 1.20 5.02
CA VAL A 54 -12.69 -0.02 5.02
C VAL A 54 -13.34 -0.26 6.38
N LYS A 55 -12.65 0.05 7.46
CA LYS A 55 -13.17 -0.13 8.82
C LYS A 55 -14.24 0.90 9.19
N ASN A 56 -14.30 2.01 8.48
CA ASN A 56 -15.17 3.15 8.82
C ASN A 56 -16.23 3.44 7.75
N ILE A 57 -16.46 2.51 6.84
CA ILE A 57 -17.47 2.66 5.80
C ILE A 57 -18.81 2.18 6.34
N GLU A 58 -19.83 3.01 6.14
CA GLU A 58 -21.22 2.64 6.38
C GLU A 58 -21.94 2.55 5.05
N ILE A 59 -22.65 1.45 4.85
CA ILE A 59 -23.46 1.26 3.64
C ILE A 59 -24.90 1.67 3.95
N GLU A 60 -25.35 2.69 3.25
CA GLU A 60 -26.73 3.19 3.40
C GLU A 60 -27.68 2.54 2.41
#